data_7dc97b3860380abedaf50ab4267c9495
#
_entry.id   7dc97b3860380abedaf50ab4267c9495
#
_cell.length_a   1.000
_cell.length_b   1.000
_cell.length_c   1.000
_cell.angle_alpha   90.00
_cell.angle_beta   90.00
_cell.angle_gamma   90.00
#
_symmetry.space_group_name_H-M   'P 1'
#
loop_
_entity.id
_entity.type
_entity.pdbx_description
1 polymer ?
#
loop_
_entity_poly.entity_id
_entity_poly.type
_entity_poly.pdbx_seq_one_letter_code
_entity_poly.pdbx_strand_id
1 'polypeptide(L)'
;MKLEQSNLIVKRAHKEVYKTEEGIVKIFGKEHPKADVFNEALNTARVEATGLDIPKVKQVTQIDGRWSLVIECKEGKTLEEMMNVDPANLEKYMEDFVDLQLQVQSKRNPLLNKLKDKLARQINELKDLDATARYELLTRLESMPKHDKVCHGDFNPSNVIVGKTGKMTVIDWAHATQGNASADAAMTYLLFALKDQKKADLYLKLFCKKSDTAKQYVQ
;
A
#
# COMPACT_ATOMS: atom_id res chain seq x y z
N MET A 1 -1.32 9.45 -26.40
CA MET A 1 -2.17 8.57 -25.56
C MET A 1 -3.61 9.05 -25.66
N LYS A 2 -4.56 8.22 -26.17
CA LYS A 2 -5.99 8.54 -26.15
C LYS A 2 -6.61 7.95 -24.87
N LEU A 3 -7.20 8.80 -24.06
CA LEU A 3 -7.96 8.40 -22.88
C LEU A 3 -9.45 8.37 -23.26
N GLU A 4 -10.00 7.18 -23.32
CA GLU A 4 -11.42 6.97 -23.62
C GLU A 4 -12.16 6.58 -22.33
N GLN A 5 -13.41 6.99 -22.23
CA GLN A 5 -14.26 6.63 -21.07
C GLN A 5 -14.39 5.10 -20.89
N SER A 6 -14.30 4.34 -21.97
CA SER A 6 -14.31 2.87 -22.00
C SER A 6 -13.10 2.25 -21.27
N ASN A 7 -12.02 3.00 -21.14
CA ASN A 7 -10.76 2.55 -20.51
C ASN A 7 -10.64 2.96 -19.05
N LEU A 8 -11.64 3.66 -18.50
CA LEU A 8 -11.66 4.09 -17.11
C LEU A 8 -11.92 2.90 -16.18
N ILE A 9 -10.98 2.62 -15.28
CA ILE A 9 -11.11 1.56 -14.26
C ILE A 9 -11.69 2.12 -12.97
N VAL A 10 -11.14 3.26 -12.51
CA VAL A 10 -11.50 3.88 -11.23
C VAL A 10 -11.58 5.39 -11.37
N LYS A 11 -12.65 5.96 -10.80
CA LYS A 11 -12.79 7.42 -10.63
C LYS A 11 -13.00 7.74 -9.16
N ARG A 12 -12.10 8.54 -8.59
CA ARG A 12 -12.19 9.08 -7.22
C ARG A 12 -12.13 10.61 -7.28
N ALA A 13 -12.41 11.28 -6.18
CA ALA A 13 -12.43 12.75 -6.13
C ALA A 13 -11.12 13.40 -6.63
N HIS A 14 -9.97 12.76 -6.38
CA HIS A 14 -8.66 13.34 -6.65
C HIS A 14 -7.81 12.54 -7.66
N LYS A 15 -8.34 11.43 -8.20
CA LYS A 15 -7.58 10.54 -9.08
C LYS A 15 -8.50 9.75 -10.01
N GLU A 16 -8.13 9.68 -11.29
CA GLU A 16 -8.72 8.77 -12.28
C GLU A 16 -7.67 7.76 -12.72
N VAL A 17 -8.07 6.51 -12.91
CA VAL A 17 -7.18 5.42 -13.32
C VAL A 17 -7.73 4.80 -14.60
N TYR A 18 -6.90 4.77 -15.64
CA TYR A 18 -7.25 4.22 -16.95
C TYR A 18 -6.35 3.02 -17.27
N LYS A 19 -6.92 2.03 -17.97
CA LYS A 19 -6.16 0.96 -18.60
C LYS A 19 -5.98 1.31 -20.07
N THR A 20 -4.74 1.41 -20.54
CA THR A 20 -4.39 1.75 -21.92
C THR A 20 -3.43 0.71 -22.49
N GLU A 21 -3.12 0.80 -23.79
CA GLU A 21 -2.08 -0.03 -24.41
C GLU A 21 -0.69 0.22 -23.82
N GLU A 22 -0.43 1.43 -23.31
CA GLU A 22 0.83 1.78 -22.68
C GLU A 22 0.96 1.26 -21.24
N GLY A 23 -0.16 0.87 -20.61
CA GLY A 23 -0.23 0.39 -19.22
C GLY A 23 -1.36 1.03 -18.43
N ILE A 24 -1.19 1.09 -17.12
CA ILE A 24 -2.10 1.79 -16.22
C ILE A 24 -1.68 3.26 -16.12
N VAL A 25 -2.63 4.15 -16.35
CA VAL A 25 -2.42 5.61 -16.29
C VAL A 25 -3.22 6.16 -15.11
N LYS A 26 -2.52 6.64 -14.10
CA LYS A 26 -3.10 7.36 -12.97
C LYS A 26 -3.05 8.87 -13.29
N ILE A 27 -4.20 9.54 -13.36
CA ILE A 27 -4.31 10.98 -13.59
C ILE A 27 -4.78 11.65 -12.31
N PHE A 28 -3.97 12.53 -11.79
CA PHE A 28 -4.24 13.23 -10.53
C PHE A 28 -5.05 14.51 -10.76
N GLY A 29 -5.83 14.92 -9.78
CA GLY A 29 -6.55 16.19 -9.81
C GLY A 29 -5.60 17.39 -9.95
N LYS A 30 -6.10 18.52 -10.45
CA LYS A 30 -5.28 19.74 -10.64
C LYS A 30 -4.64 20.24 -9.35
N GLU A 31 -5.34 20.08 -8.23
CA GLU A 31 -4.87 20.50 -6.89
C GLU A 31 -3.98 19.46 -6.21
N HIS A 32 -3.76 18.30 -6.84
CA HIS A 32 -2.91 17.27 -6.25
C HIS A 32 -1.44 17.71 -6.30
N PRO A 33 -0.70 17.68 -5.16
CA PRO A 33 0.67 18.15 -5.13
C PRO A 33 1.57 17.38 -6.12
N LYS A 34 2.28 18.11 -6.95
CA LYS A 34 3.28 17.53 -7.87
C LYS A 34 4.24 16.59 -7.15
N ALA A 35 4.69 17.01 -5.96
CA ALA A 35 5.64 16.24 -5.16
C ALA A 35 5.13 14.84 -4.83
N ASP A 36 3.82 14.66 -4.59
CA ASP A 36 3.24 13.37 -4.24
C ASP A 36 3.25 12.41 -5.43
N VAL A 37 3.00 12.91 -6.65
CA VAL A 37 3.09 12.11 -7.89
C VAL A 37 4.52 11.60 -8.11
N PHE A 38 5.50 12.48 -7.93
CA PHE A 38 6.92 12.10 -8.05
C PHE A 38 7.34 11.18 -6.91
N ASN A 39 6.82 11.38 -5.70
CA ASN A 39 7.10 10.49 -4.56
C ASN A 39 6.53 9.08 -4.79
N GLU A 40 5.31 8.95 -5.35
CA GLU A 40 4.74 7.64 -5.72
C GLU A 40 5.62 6.93 -6.76
N ALA A 41 6.05 7.63 -7.80
CA ALA A 41 6.94 7.08 -8.81
C ALA A 41 8.30 6.67 -8.22
N LEU A 42 8.89 7.52 -7.38
CA LEU A 42 10.18 7.27 -6.72
C LEU A 42 10.09 6.08 -5.75
N ASN A 43 9.03 5.99 -4.94
CA ASN A 43 8.81 4.88 -4.04
C ASN A 43 8.67 3.56 -4.81
N THR A 44 7.88 3.57 -5.90
CA THR A 44 7.72 2.39 -6.76
C THR A 44 9.08 1.93 -7.34
N ALA A 45 9.89 2.85 -7.87
CA ALA A 45 11.22 2.53 -8.39
C ALA A 45 12.17 2.01 -7.30
N ARG A 46 12.11 2.56 -6.09
CA ARG A 46 12.90 2.08 -4.94
C ARG A 46 12.49 0.67 -4.52
N VAL A 47 11.19 0.36 -4.51
CA VAL A 47 10.70 -0.99 -4.21
C VAL A 47 11.06 -1.96 -5.32
N GLU A 48 10.97 -1.57 -6.59
CA GLU A 48 11.42 -2.38 -7.73
C GLU A 48 12.88 -2.82 -7.56
N ALA A 49 13.75 -1.92 -7.11
CA ALA A 49 15.17 -2.21 -6.87
C ALA A 49 15.42 -3.29 -5.78
N THR A 50 14.41 -3.66 -4.99
CA THR A 50 14.50 -4.78 -4.01
C THR A 50 14.34 -6.16 -4.62
N GLY A 51 14.02 -6.24 -5.93
CA GLY A 51 13.76 -7.48 -6.66
C GLY A 51 12.35 -8.04 -6.44
N LEU A 52 11.43 -7.29 -5.84
CA LEU A 52 10.02 -7.64 -5.83
C LEU A 52 9.43 -7.49 -7.23
N ASP A 53 8.56 -8.45 -7.62
CA ASP A 53 7.80 -8.32 -8.86
C ASP A 53 6.61 -7.39 -8.65
N ILE A 54 6.79 -6.15 -9.07
CA ILE A 54 5.78 -5.09 -8.97
C ILE A 54 5.60 -4.39 -10.31
N PRO A 55 4.52 -3.62 -10.53
CA PRO A 55 4.38 -2.78 -11.73
C PRO A 55 5.52 -1.78 -11.84
N LYS A 56 6.22 -1.77 -12.97
CA LYS A 56 7.31 -0.82 -13.22
C LYS A 56 6.78 0.55 -13.57
N VAL A 57 7.45 1.59 -13.09
CA VAL A 57 7.20 2.96 -13.55
C VAL A 57 7.70 3.10 -14.97
N LYS A 58 6.84 3.55 -15.87
CA LYS A 58 7.18 3.84 -17.26
C LYS A 58 7.44 5.32 -17.49
N GLN A 59 6.57 6.18 -16.94
CA GLN A 59 6.64 7.60 -17.19
C GLN A 59 5.91 8.41 -16.13
N VAL A 60 6.43 9.59 -15.79
CA VAL A 60 5.70 10.67 -15.12
C VAL A 60 5.57 11.81 -16.14
N THR A 61 4.34 12.26 -16.40
CA THR A 61 4.05 13.24 -17.45
C THR A 61 2.85 14.11 -17.07
N GLN A 62 2.46 14.99 -17.98
CA GLN A 62 1.21 15.75 -17.88
C GLN A 62 0.27 15.37 -19.03
N ILE A 63 -1.00 15.14 -18.70
CA ILE A 63 -2.08 14.88 -19.63
C ILE A 63 -3.17 15.92 -19.36
N ASP A 64 -3.52 16.73 -20.36
CA ASP A 64 -4.48 17.84 -20.22
C ASP A 64 -4.18 18.76 -19.02
N GLY A 65 -2.90 19.08 -18.82
CA GLY A 65 -2.42 19.93 -17.72
C GLY A 65 -2.49 19.31 -16.34
N ARG A 66 -2.77 17.99 -16.23
CA ARG A 66 -2.80 17.24 -14.98
C ARG A 66 -1.60 16.30 -14.89
N TRP A 67 -0.97 16.26 -13.73
CA TRP A 67 0.11 15.30 -13.46
C TRP A 67 -0.41 13.87 -13.57
N SER A 68 0.38 13.02 -14.19
CA SER A 68 0.00 11.64 -14.50
C SER A 68 1.18 10.70 -14.32
N LEU A 69 0.91 9.52 -13.79
CA LEU A 69 1.87 8.44 -13.62
C LEU A 69 1.44 7.26 -14.50
N VAL A 70 2.34 6.82 -15.38
CA VAL A 70 2.17 5.64 -16.22
C VAL A 70 2.98 4.50 -15.65
N ILE A 71 2.33 3.39 -15.35
CA ILE A 71 2.96 2.18 -14.81
C ILE A 71 2.60 0.95 -15.64
N GLU A 72 3.37 -0.11 -15.50
CA GLU A 72 3.08 -1.40 -16.10
C GLU A 72 1.69 -1.91 -15.68
N CYS A 73 0.94 -2.49 -16.61
CA CYS A 73 -0.30 -3.18 -16.31
C CYS A 73 0.00 -4.62 -15.87
N LYS A 74 -0.46 -5.00 -14.69
CA LYS A 74 -0.51 -6.42 -14.27
C LYS A 74 -1.92 -6.94 -14.54
N GLU A 75 -2.00 -7.96 -15.39
CA GLU A 75 -3.27 -8.58 -15.77
C GLU A 75 -3.78 -9.50 -14.67
N GLY A 76 -5.06 -9.40 -14.33
CA GLY A 76 -5.69 -10.24 -13.31
C GLY A 76 -6.90 -9.58 -12.67
N LYS A 77 -7.37 -10.18 -11.58
CA LYS A 77 -8.41 -9.63 -10.69
C LYS A 77 -7.77 -9.22 -9.38
N THR A 78 -8.38 -8.28 -8.67
CA THR A 78 -7.93 -7.99 -7.31
C THR A 78 -8.24 -9.16 -6.38
N LEU A 79 -7.40 -9.34 -5.37
CA LEU A 79 -7.66 -10.35 -4.35
C LEU A 79 -8.96 -10.05 -3.58
N GLU A 80 -9.33 -8.77 -3.43
CA GLU A 80 -10.61 -8.36 -2.84
C GLU A 80 -11.81 -8.89 -3.66
N GLU A 81 -11.74 -8.77 -5.00
CA GLU A 81 -12.77 -9.34 -5.90
C GLU A 81 -12.86 -10.86 -5.74
N MET A 82 -11.71 -11.55 -5.66
CA MET A 82 -11.69 -13.01 -5.49
C MET A 82 -12.27 -13.43 -4.14
N MET A 83 -11.90 -12.79 -3.05
CA MET A 83 -12.45 -13.04 -1.71
C MET A 83 -13.96 -12.81 -1.64
N ASN A 84 -14.49 -11.87 -2.44
CA ASN A 84 -15.93 -11.56 -2.47
C ASN A 84 -16.73 -12.55 -3.32
N VAL A 85 -16.14 -13.05 -4.40
CA VAL A 85 -16.80 -14.01 -5.32
C VAL A 85 -16.74 -15.44 -4.76
N ASP A 86 -15.69 -15.78 -4.01
CA ASP A 86 -15.45 -17.12 -3.49
C ASP A 86 -15.14 -17.10 -1.98
N PRO A 87 -16.14 -16.80 -1.14
CA PRO A 87 -15.97 -16.72 0.30
C PRO A 87 -15.65 -18.07 0.96
N ALA A 88 -15.91 -19.20 0.30
CA ALA A 88 -15.55 -20.52 0.81
C ALA A 88 -14.03 -20.73 0.93
N ASN A 89 -13.24 -20.05 0.08
CA ASN A 89 -11.79 -20.09 0.08
C ASN A 89 -11.14 -18.89 0.80
N LEU A 90 -11.90 -18.12 1.60
CA LEU A 90 -11.41 -16.91 2.27
C LEU A 90 -10.15 -17.16 3.12
N GLU A 91 -10.09 -18.25 3.88
CA GLU A 91 -8.93 -18.56 4.75
C GLU A 91 -7.67 -18.77 3.92
N LYS A 92 -7.79 -19.52 2.80
CA LYS A 92 -6.68 -19.73 1.87
C LYS A 92 -6.20 -18.40 1.25
N TYR A 93 -7.11 -17.58 0.76
CA TYR A 93 -6.76 -16.27 0.22
C TYR A 93 -6.08 -15.37 1.26
N MET A 94 -6.53 -15.44 2.52
CA MET A 94 -5.92 -14.69 3.60
C MET A 94 -4.52 -15.23 3.96
N GLU A 95 -4.31 -16.54 3.90
CA GLU A 95 -2.98 -17.14 4.08
C GLU A 95 -2.00 -16.68 3.00
N ASP A 96 -2.42 -16.76 1.73
CA ASP A 96 -1.61 -16.33 0.59
C ASP A 96 -1.30 -14.82 0.66
N PHE A 97 -2.27 -14.00 1.11
CA PHE A 97 -2.12 -12.57 1.33
C PHE A 97 -1.08 -12.25 2.41
N VAL A 98 -1.13 -12.97 3.55
CA VAL A 98 -0.14 -12.81 4.62
C VAL A 98 1.25 -13.24 4.16
N ASP A 99 1.37 -14.34 3.43
CA ASP A 99 2.66 -14.80 2.89
C ASP A 99 3.27 -13.74 1.95
N LEU A 100 2.45 -13.12 1.10
CA LEU A 100 2.88 -12.03 0.23
C LEU A 100 3.34 -10.81 1.04
N GLN A 101 2.64 -10.44 2.12
CA GLN A 101 3.06 -9.33 3.00
C GLN A 101 4.40 -9.64 3.67
N LEU A 102 4.59 -10.85 4.16
CA LEU A 102 5.86 -11.28 4.76
C LEU A 102 7.00 -11.27 3.73
N GLN A 103 6.72 -11.65 2.49
CA GLN A 103 7.68 -11.53 1.38
C GLN A 103 8.09 -10.07 1.15
N VAL A 104 7.15 -9.13 1.12
CA VAL A 104 7.44 -7.69 1.04
C VAL A 104 8.30 -7.25 2.22
N GLN A 105 7.91 -7.61 3.44
CA GLN A 105 8.59 -7.24 4.68
C GLN A 105 9.94 -7.96 4.88
N SER A 106 10.27 -8.95 4.06
CA SER A 106 11.61 -9.55 4.02
C SER A 106 12.65 -8.67 3.31
N LYS A 107 12.18 -7.68 2.54
CA LYS A 107 13.04 -6.80 1.75
C LYS A 107 13.49 -5.58 2.54
N ARG A 108 14.57 -4.96 2.06
CA ARG A 108 15.13 -3.72 2.60
C ARG A 108 15.54 -2.79 1.48
N ASN A 109 15.29 -1.51 1.66
CA ASN A 109 15.86 -0.46 0.81
C ASN A 109 16.08 0.81 1.63
N PRO A 110 17.33 1.15 1.95
CA PRO A 110 17.66 2.30 2.80
C PRO A 110 17.32 3.67 2.17
N LEU A 111 16.99 3.69 0.88
CA LEU A 111 16.56 4.91 0.20
C LEU A 111 15.08 5.24 0.42
N LEU A 112 14.27 4.29 0.90
CA LEU A 112 12.89 4.56 1.28
C LEU A 112 12.82 5.51 2.47
N ASN A 113 11.80 6.36 2.49
CA ASN A 113 11.53 7.24 3.64
C ASN A 113 11.29 6.40 4.89
N LYS A 114 11.77 6.87 6.04
CA LYS A 114 11.54 6.17 7.31
C LYS A 114 10.09 6.31 7.76
N LEU A 115 9.48 5.19 8.16
CA LEU A 115 8.10 5.16 8.66
C LEU A 115 7.92 6.08 9.88
N LYS A 116 8.88 6.07 10.82
CA LYS A 116 8.84 6.97 11.99
C LYS A 116 8.78 8.45 11.61
N ASP A 117 9.61 8.88 10.65
CA ASP A 117 9.66 10.27 10.21
C ASP A 117 8.33 10.67 9.53
N LYS A 118 7.75 9.74 8.74
CA LYS A 118 6.42 9.94 8.13
C LYS A 118 5.34 10.08 9.19
N LEU A 119 5.30 9.18 10.18
CA LEU A 119 4.31 9.22 11.26
C LEU A 119 4.48 10.46 12.15
N ALA A 120 5.72 10.85 12.50
CA ALA A 120 5.97 12.06 13.26
C ALA A 120 5.47 13.32 12.55
N ARG A 121 5.70 13.41 11.22
CA ARG A 121 5.16 14.51 10.41
C ARG A 121 3.63 14.52 10.43
N GLN A 122 2.99 13.37 10.20
CA GLN A 122 1.53 13.26 10.21
C GLN A 122 0.93 13.66 11.57
N ILE A 123 1.51 13.22 12.70
CA ILE A 123 1.09 13.62 14.04
C ILE A 123 1.19 15.15 14.22
N ASN A 124 2.28 15.76 13.73
CA ASN A 124 2.48 17.21 13.82
C ASN A 124 1.50 18.02 12.95
N GLU A 125 1.05 17.47 11.83
CA GLU A 125 0.10 18.10 10.91
C GLU A 125 -1.37 18.04 11.38
N LEU A 126 -1.71 17.17 12.35
CA LEU A 126 -3.07 17.07 12.90
C LEU A 126 -3.45 18.32 13.68
N LYS A 127 -4.41 19.09 13.17
CA LYS A 127 -4.84 20.38 13.76
C LYS A 127 -5.64 20.21 15.04
N ASP A 128 -6.46 19.16 15.10
CA ASP A 128 -7.41 18.91 16.19
C ASP A 128 -6.79 18.12 17.35
N LEU A 129 -5.50 17.82 17.29
CA LEU A 129 -4.77 17.11 18.33
C LEU A 129 -4.21 18.11 19.34
N ASP A 130 -4.61 17.98 20.63
CA ASP A 130 -4.07 18.82 21.70
C ASP A 130 -2.58 18.58 21.94
N ALA A 131 -1.93 19.53 22.63
CA ALA A 131 -0.47 19.50 22.83
C ALA A 131 -0.02 18.29 23.65
N THR A 132 -0.80 17.87 24.65
CA THR A 132 -0.47 16.73 25.54
C THR A 132 -0.53 15.42 24.75
N ALA A 133 -1.63 15.18 24.05
CA ALA A 133 -1.79 13.99 23.22
C ALA A 133 -0.73 13.92 22.11
N ARG A 134 -0.40 15.07 21.48
CA ARG A 134 0.69 15.15 20.50
C ARG A 134 2.03 14.74 21.11
N TYR A 135 2.36 15.29 22.26
CA TYR A 135 3.61 14.96 22.97
C TYR A 135 3.67 13.47 23.32
N GLU A 136 2.60 12.91 23.86
CA GLU A 136 2.53 11.47 24.19
C GLU A 136 2.71 10.59 22.97
N LEU A 137 2.03 10.89 21.85
CA LEU A 137 2.16 10.11 20.62
C LEU A 137 3.57 10.18 20.04
N LEU A 138 4.19 11.36 20.03
CA LEU A 138 5.56 11.51 19.54
C LEU A 138 6.57 10.80 20.46
N THR A 139 6.38 10.85 21.78
CA THR A 139 7.21 10.15 22.74
C THR A 139 7.11 8.63 22.58
N ARG A 140 5.90 8.10 22.41
CA ARG A 140 5.67 6.68 22.11
C ARG A 140 6.32 6.27 20.79
N LEU A 141 6.14 7.06 19.75
CA LEU A 141 6.74 6.80 18.44
C LEU A 141 8.27 6.79 18.53
N GLU A 142 8.88 7.72 19.26
CA GLU A 142 10.35 7.77 19.40
C GLU A 142 10.88 6.58 20.18
N SER A 143 10.17 6.10 21.19
CA SER A 143 10.55 4.93 21.99
C SER A 143 10.49 3.59 21.21
N MET A 144 9.77 3.52 20.09
CA MET A 144 9.68 2.30 19.30
C MET A 144 11.03 1.90 18.70
N PRO A 145 11.36 0.61 18.58
CA PRO A 145 12.60 0.15 17.95
C PRO A 145 12.72 0.64 16.50
N LYS A 146 13.95 0.89 16.08
CA LYS A 146 14.25 1.23 14.68
C LYS A 146 14.32 -0.07 13.86
N HIS A 147 13.57 -0.11 12.77
CA HIS A 147 13.56 -1.20 11.81
C HIS A 147 13.69 -0.64 10.38
N ASP A 148 14.10 -1.49 9.46
CA ASP A 148 14.45 -1.14 8.08
C ASP A 148 13.74 -2.00 7.03
N LYS A 149 12.69 -2.72 7.44
CA LYS A 149 11.90 -3.56 6.52
C LYS A 149 11.09 -2.70 5.57
N VAL A 150 10.89 -3.17 4.33
CA VAL A 150 9.96 -2.53 3.41
C VAL A 150 8.54 -2.67 3.97
N CYS A 151 7.87 -1.53 4.11
CA CYS A 151 6.48 -1.41 4.54
C CYS A 151 5.68 -0.80 3.40
N HIS A 152 4.52 -1.36 3.09
CA HIS A 152 3.66 -0.86 2.03
C HIS A 152 2.87 0.40 2.46
N GLY A 153 2.36 0.40 3.68
CA GLY A 153 1.59 1.50 4.27
C GLY A 153 0.11 1.58 3.85
N ASP A 154 -0.31 0.73 2.88
CA ASP A 154 -1.71 0.53 2.45
C ASP A 154 -1.89 -0.90 1.92
N PHE A 155 -1.34 -1.89 2.66
CA PHE A 155 -1.39 -3.29 2.26
C PHE A 155 -2.79 -3.85 2.52
N ASN A 156 -3.58 -3.99 1.45
CA ASN A 156 -4.95 -4.49 1.52
C ASN A 156 -5.28 -5.29 0.24
N PRO A 157 -6.32 -6.16 0.23
CA PRO A 157 -6.61 -7.05 -0.89
C PRO A 157 -6.95 -6.33 -2.21
N SER A 158 -7.41 -5.08 -2.18
CA SER A 158 -7.66 -4.31 -3.41
C SER A 158 -6.35 -3.83 -4.08
N ASN A 159 -5.23 -3.86 -3.34
CA ASN A 159 -3.89 -3.54 -3.82
C ASN A 159 -3.06 -4.78 -4.17
N VAL A 160 -3.70 -5.94 -4.32
CA VAL A 160 -3.07 -7.19 -4.76
C VAL A 160 -3.77 -7.69 -6.02
N ILE A 161 -3.04 -7.84 -7.11
CA ILE A 161 -3.54 -8.43 -8.36
C ILE A 161 -3.17 -9.90 -8.40
N VAL A 162 -4.14 -10.75 -8.68
CA VAL A 162 -3.97 -12.19 -8.87
C VAL A 162 -4.07 -12.49 -10.36
N GLY A 163 -2.95 -12.86 -10.95
CA GLY A 163 -2.86 -13.23 -12.37
C GLY A 163 -3.47 -14.61 -12.67
N LYS A 164 -3.60 -14.93 -13.95
CA LYS A 164 -4.19 -16.20 -14.42
C LYS A 164 -3.50 -17.46 -13.88
N THR A 165 -2.21 -17.38 -13.56
CA THR A 165 -1.42 -18.49 -12.99
C THR A 165 -1.51 -18.58 -11.46
N GLY A 166 -2.31 -17.73 -10.82
CA GLY A 166 -2.35 -17.59 -9.36
C GLY A 166 -1.23 -16.72 -8.77
N LYS A 167 -0.31 -16.21 -9.59
CA LYS A 167 0.75 -15.32 -9.12
C LYS A 167 0.16 -14.01 -8.63
N MET A 168 0.53 -13.61 -7.41
CA MET A 168 0.10 -12.36 -6.80
C MET A 168 1.15 -11.26 -6.99
N THR A 169 0.70 -10.04 -7.26
CA THR A 169 1.54 -8.84 -7.44
C THR A 169 0.96 -7.69 -6.65
N VAL A 170 1.78 -7.04 -5.83
CA VAL A 170 1.36 -5.87 -5.04
C VAL A 170 1.47 -4.60 -5.88
N ILE A 171 0.44 -3.76 -5.82
CA ILE A 171 0.33 -2.49 -6.56
C ILE A 171 0.15 -1.32 -5.60
N ASP A 172 0.27 -0.08 -6.10
CA ASP A 172 0.01 1.19 -5.39
C ASP A 172 0.98 1.47 -4.22
N TRP A 173 2.24 1.68 -4.56
CA TRP A 173 3.36 1.91 -3.63
C TRP A 173 3.53 3.37 -3.17
N ALA A 174 2.50 4.20 -3.31
CA ALA A 174 2.52 5.61 -2.93
C ALA A 174 2.98 5.84 -1.47
N HIS A 175 2.61 4.92 -0.58
CA HIS A 175 2.87 5.02 0.86
C HIS A 175 4.07 4.21 1.36
N ALA A 176 4.86 3.65 0.43
CA ALA A 176 6.01 2.81 0.80
C ALA A 176 7.02 3.53 1.69
N THR A 177 7.50 2.82 2.70
CA THR A 177 8.49 3.30 3.67
C THR A 177 9.43 2.15 4.08
N GLN A 178 10.52 2.48 4.77
CA GLN A 178 11.28 1.52 5.55
C GLN A 178 10.91 1.66 7.03
N GLY A 179 10.63 0.56 7.71
CA GLY A 179 10.23 0.63 9.11
C GLY A 179 9.88 -0.70 9.75
N ASN A 180 8.99 -0.63 10.73
CA ASN A 180 8.55 -1.78 11.51
C ASN A 180 7.44 -2.55 10.77
N ALA A 181 7.67 -3.84 10.52
CA ALA A 181 6.69 -4.73 9.91
C ALA A 181 5.39 -4.85 10.72
N SER A 182 5.47 -4.81 12.05
CA SER A 182 4.28 -4.86 12.90
C SER A 182 3.42 -3.61 12.76
N ALA A 183 4.02 -2.42 12.55
CA ALA A 183 3.27 -1.20 12.29
C ALA A 183 2.59 -1.22 10.92
N ASP A 184 3.22 -1.80 9.90
CA ASP A 184 2.60 -2.03 8.60
C ASP A 184 1.44 -3.04 8.69
N ALA A 185 1.61 -4.11 9.47
CA ALA A 185 0.56 -5.08 9.75
C ALA A 185 -0.59 -4.47 10.58
N ALA A 186 -0.30 -3.58 11.54
CA ALA A 186 -1.31 -2.84 12.29
C ALA A 186 -2.20 -1.99 11.38
N MET A 187 -1.61 -1.33 10.38
CA MET A 187 -2.38 -0.59 9.38
C MET A 187 -3.28 -1.52 8.56
N THR A 188 -2.76 -2.67 8.11
CA THR A 188 -3.55 -3.69 7.41
C THR A 188 -4.71 -4.22 8.27
N TYR A 189 -4.44 -4.53 9.54
CA TYR A 189 -5.48 -4.93 10.50
C TYR A 189 -6.57 -3.87 10.64
N LEU A 190 -6.19 -2.59 10.80
CA LEU A 190 -7.13 -1.48 10.91
C LEU A 190 -8.00 -1.34 9.66
N LEU A 191 -7.41 -1.46 8.46
CA LEU A 191 -8.15 -1.40 7.20
C LEU A 191 -9.19 -2.52 7.07
N PHE A 192 -8.87 -3.73 7.54
CA PHE A 192 -9.86 -4.81 7.63
C PHE A 192 -10.91 -4.52 8.70
N ALA A 193 -10.53 -4.11 9.90
CA ALA A 193 -11.45 -3.89 11.02
C ALA A 193 -12.50 -2.80 10.73
N LEU A 194 -12.14 -1.78 9.96
CA LEU A 194 -13.07 -0.74 9.51
C LEU A 194 -14.16 -1.26 8.54
N LYS A 195 -13.93 -2.41 7.89
CA LYS A 195 -14.85 -3.01 6.93
C LYS A 195 -15.51 -4.29 7.47
N ASP A 196 -14.73 -5.18 8.09
CA ASP A 196 -15.13 -6.52 8.51
C ASP A 196 -14.20 -7.03 9.62
N GLN A 197 -14.70 -7.00 10.87
CA GLN A 197 -13.94 -7.44 12.04
C GLN A 197 -13.52 -8.91 11.95
N LYS A 198 -14.34 -9.79 11.34
CA LYS A 198 -13.99 -11.22 11.22
C LYS A 198 -12.80 -11.43 10.31
N LYS A 199 -12.73 -10.68 9.20
CA LYS A 199 -11.56 -10.69 8.32
C LYS A 199 -10.32 -10.12 9.02
N ALA A 200 -10.47 -9.07 9.83
CA ALA A 200 -9.38 -8.50 10.62
C ALA A 200 -8.81 -9.52 11.62
N ASP A 201 -9.68 -10.22 12.35
CA ASP A 201 -9.27 -11.22 13.34
C ASP A 201 -8.59 -12.43 12.67
N LEU A 202 -9.09 -12.87 11.52
CA LEU A 202 -8.47 -13.93 10.73
C LEU A 202 -7.07 -13.50 10.23
N TYR A 203 -6.97 -12.29 9.67
CA TYR A 203 -5.69 -11.72 9.23
C TYR A 203 -4.67 -11.67 10.38
N LEU A 204 -5.08 -11.09 11.52
CA LEU A 204 -4.21 -10.95 12.69
C LEU A 204 -3.71 -12.29 13.21
N LYS A 205 -4.61 -13.29 13.32
CA LYS A 205 -4.27 -14.66 13.71
C LYS A 205 -3.21 -15.26 12.80
N LEU A 206 -3.41 -15.16 11.49
CA LEU A 206 -2.50 -15.73 10.49
C LEU A 206 -1.17 -14.98 10.46
N PHE A 207 -1.19 -13.64 10.48
CA PHE A 207 0.02 -12.84 10.50
C PHE A 207 0.88 -13.15 11.73
N CYS A 208 0.30 -13.12 12.93
CA CYS A 208 1.02 -13.42 14.16
C CYS A 208 1.63 -14.83 14.15
N LYS A 209 0.87 -15.84 13.67
CA LYS A 209 1.33 -17.23 13.57
C LYS A 209 2.51 -17.37 12.60
N LYS A 210 2.41 -16.74 11.41
CA LYS A 210 3.41 -16.90 10.35
C LYS A 210 4.67 -16.04 10.57
N SER A 211 4.55 -14.89 11.23
CA SER A 211 5.66 -13.97 11.51
C SER A 211 6.34 -14.20 12.86
N ASP A 212 5.82 -15.10 13.68
CA ASP A 212 6.22 -15.27 15.10
C ASP A 212 6.16 -13.95 15.89
N THR A 213 5.17 -13.12 15.59
CA THR A 213 4.98 -11.81 16.22
C THR A 213 3.83 -11.87 17.22
N ALA A 214 4.08 -11.48 18.48
CA ALA A 214 3.02 -11.44 19.47
C ALA A 214 1.96 -10.38 19.09
N LYS A 215 0.67 -10.72 19.32
CA LYS A 215 -0.49 -9.90 18.97
C LYS A 215 -0.39 -8.45 19.45
N GLN A 216 0.13 -8.23 20.67
CA GLN A 216 0.32 -6.91 21.28
C GLN A 216 1.26 -5.96 20.52
N TYR A 217 2.06 -6.47 19.59
CA TYR A 217 2.92 -5.63 18.72
C TYR A 217 2.24 -5.20 17.43
N VAL A 218 1.03 -5.70 17.16
CA VAL A 218 0.23 -5.36 15.97
C VAL A 218 -1.01 -4.55 16.36
N GLN A 219 -1.51 -4.69 17.59
CA GLN A 219 -2.71 -4.00 18.09
C GLN A 219 -2.43 -2.75 18.91
#